data_f27634d61cea0c25bb3c6af5bf687fa6
#
_entry.id   f27634d61cea0c25bb3c6af5bf687fa6
#
_cell.length_a   1.000
_cell.length_b   1.000
_cell.length_c   1.000
_cell.angle_alpha   90.00
_cell.angle_beta   90.00
_cell.angle_gamma   90.00
#
_symmetry.space_group_name_H-M   'P 1'
#
loop_
_entity.id
_entity.type
_entity.pdbx_description
1 polymer ?
#
loop_
_entity_poly.entity_id
_entity_poly.type
_entity_poly.pdbx_seq_one_letter_code
_entity_poly.pdbx_strand_id
1 'polypeptide(L)'
;IFDMVQDLHNLFNSYEHHKEECGDLVIKRYIPLLDLLITIDKDYNHLVEYEKFLKNAYKLGARISLEHYFVYREWEDEEKFFAPRYNIMIGYIHYLQELDDNPQFETLIFNAPSGYGKTFPAKISEAWSFGRDDTGTILSLCSNDDVVKAGSRTVIDEIKSEHFGEVFPNLRWTEKDKNFFLKETDGVWKLKNCKLGASYMAKTTNSNVVGTRASKRIHIDDLYPNHFEALNQKVTPWIRPIKKGR
;
A
#
# COMPACT_ATOMS: atom_id res chain seq x y z
N ILE A 1 -26.91 -1.32 -18.05
CA ILE A 1 -25.76 -2.20 -17.71
C ILE A 1 -24.83 -2.29 -18.92
N PHE A 2 -25.31 -2.72 -20.08
CA PHE A 2 -24.48 -2.86 -21.27
C PHE A 2 -23.76 -1.55 -21.66
N ASP A 3 -24.46 -0.42 -21.60
CA ASP A 3 -23.90 0.90 -21.88
C ASP A 3 -22.80 1.28 -20.86
N MET A 4 -22.99 0.96 -19.59
CA MET A 4 -22.00 1.21 -18.54
C MET A 4 -20.73 0.37 -18.70
N VAL A 5 -20.88 -0.90 -19.09
CA VAL A 5 -19.73 -1.77 -19.39
C VAL A 5 -18.95 -1.23 -20.58
N GLN A 6 -19.68 -0.73 -21.60
CA GLN A 6 -19.05 -0.12 -22.78
C GLN A 6 -18.32 1.19 -22.41
N ASP A 7 -18.89 2.01 -21.55
CA ASP A 7 -18.28 3.26 -21.09
C ASP A 7 -17.01 2.98 -20.29
N LEU A 8 -17.02 1.97 -19.41
CA LEU A 8 -15.82 1.53 -18.69
C LEU A 8 -14.75 0.98 -19.62
N HIS A 9 -15.15 0.21 -20.61
CA HIS A 9 -14.23 -0.31 -21.62
C HIS A 9 -13.58 0.82 -22.44
N ASN A 10 -14.35 1.82 -22.81
CA ASN A 10 -13.87 3.00 -23.50
C ASN A 10 -12.91 3.82 -22.64
N LEU A 11 -13.23 4.01 -21.34
CA LEU A 11 -12.35 4.66 -20.37
C LEU A 11 -11.05 3.90 -20.17
N PHE A 12 -11.12 2.56 -20.09
CA PHE A 12 -9.95 1.71 -19.98
C PHE A 12 -9.03 1.83 -21.19
N ASN A 13 -9.58 1.74 -22.40
CA ASN A 13 -8.82 1.89 -23.64
C ASN A 13 -8.21 3.29 -23.75
N SER A 14 -8.94 4.32 -23.36
CA SER A 14 -8.43 5.70 -23.33
C SER A 14 -7.26 5.83 -22.37
N TYR A 15 -7.34 5.24 -21.18
CA TYR A 15 -6.24 5.23 -20.22
C TYR A 15 -5.00 4.48 -20.75
N GLU A 16 -5.18 3.31 -21.35
CA GLU A 16 -4.05 2.54 -21.92
C GLU A 16 -3.35 3.26 -23.08
N HIS A 17 -4.08 4.07 -23.83
CA HIS A 17 -3.52 4.85 -24.95
C HIS A 17 -2.94 6.21 -24.52
N HIS A 18 -3.43 6.81 -23.45
CA HIS A 18 -3.08 8.18 -22.99
C HIS A 18 -2.55 8.20 -21.54
N LYS A 19 -1.75 7.20 -21.16
CA LYS A 19 -1.23 7.02 -19.79
C LYS A 19 -0.61 8.27 -19.18
N GLU A 20 0.08 9.06 -19.97
CA GLU A 20 0.80 10.24 -19.52
C GLU A 20 -0.08 11.49 -19.41
N GLU A 21 -1.17 11.56 -20.20
CA GLU A 21 -2.01 12.75 -20.29
C GLU A 21 -3.28 12.70 -19.41
N CYS A 22 -3.81 11.52 -19.14
CA CYS A 22 -5.12 11.33 -18.52
C CYS A 22 -5.11 10.59 -17.17
N GLY A 23 -3.95 10.10 -16.71
CA GLY A 23 -3.77 9.13 -15.63
C GLY A 23 -4.77 9.19 -14.48
N ASP A 24 -4.58 10.10 -13.53
CA ASP A 24 -5.39 10.18 -12.29
C ASP A 24 -6.85 10.58 -12.54
N LEU A 25 -7.12 11.39 -13.57
CA LEU A 25 -8.48 11.87 -13.83
C LEU A 25 -9.39 10.75 -14.35
N VAL A 26 -8.86 9.93 -15.27
CA VAL A 26 -9.59 8.77 -15.82
C VAL A 26 -9.83 7.75 -14.72
N ILE A 27 -8.85 7.48 -13.88
CA ILE A 27 -8.98 6.54 -12.76
C ILE A 27 -10.02 7.03 -11.74
N LYS A 28 -10.02 8.32 -11.39
CA LYS A 28 -11.01 8.90 -10.47
C LYS A 28 -12.45 8.83 -10.98
N ARG A 29 -12.65 8.96 -12.29
CA ARG A 29 -13.98 8.79 -12.91
C ARG A 29 -14.39 7.33 -13.02
N TYR A 30 -13.43 6.46 -13.12
CA TYR A 30 -13.60 5.02 -13.30
C TYR A 30 -14.03 4.32 -12.00
N ILE A 31 -13.51 4.71 -10.84
CA ILE A 31 -13.82 4.07 -9.56
C ILE A 31 -15.33 4.04 -9.23
N PRO A 32 -16.09 5.15 -9.32
CA PRO A 32 -17.52 5.12 -9.07
C PRO A 32 -18.31 4.18 -10.00
N LEU A 33 -17.86 4.07 -11.26
CA LEU A 33 -18.46 3.14 -12.23
C LEU A 33 -18.11 1.69 -11.89
N LEU A 34 -16.90 1.45 -11.40
CA LEU A 34 -16.44 0.15 -10.95
C LEU A 34 -17.22 -0.31 -9.71
N ASP A 35 -17.39 0.55 -8.72
CA ASP A 35 -18.16 0.25 -7.50
C ASP A 35 -19.61 -0.09 -7.84
N LEU A 36 -20.18 0.61 -8.82
CA LEU A 36 -21.53 0.31 -9.32
C LEU A 36 -21.57 -1.05 -10.03
N LEU A 37 -20.58 -1.38 -10.87
CA LEU A 37 -20.47 -2.71 -11.51
C LEU A 37 -20.32 -3.83 -10.50
N ILE A 38 -19.50 -3.66 -9.47
CA ILE A 38 -19.33 -4.63 -8.39
C ILE A 38 -20.64 -4.86 -7.65
N THR A 39 -21.45 -3.81 -7.47
CA THR A 39 -22.77 -3.91 -6.84
C THR A 39 -23.74 -4.71 -7.70
N ILE A 40 -23.62 -4.60 -9.03
CA ILE A 40 -24.45 -5.30 -10.01
C ILE A 40 -23.97 -6.74 -10.24
N ASP A 41 -22.66 -7.00 -10.10
CA ASP A 41 -22.01 -8.30 -10.38
C ASP A 41 -22.51 -9.45 -9.51
N LYS A 42 -23.11 -9.17 -8.37
CA LYS A 42 -23.74 -10.22 -7.54
C LYS A 42 -24.74 -11.08 -8.31
N ASP A 43 -25.26 -10.55 -9.42
CA ASP A 43 -26.28 -11.21 -10.25
C ASP A 43 -25.72 -11.76 -11.60
N TYR A 44 -24.45 -11.47 -11.96
CA TYR A 44 -23.92 -11.73 -13.31
C TYR A 44 -22.62 -12.58 -13.35
N ASN A 45 -22.38 -13.40 -12.37
CA ASN A 45 -21.18 -14.25 -12.18
C ASN A 45 -20.83 -15.25 -13.33
N HIS A 46 -21.32 -15.09 -14.54
CA HIS A 46 -21.25 -16.13 -15.55
C HIS A 46 -20.50 -15.79 -16.84
N LEU A 47 -19.92 -14.60 -16.96
CA LEU A 47 -19.24 -14.22 -18.21
C LEU A 47 -17.72 -14.10 -17.98
N VAL A 48 -16.96 -15.05 -18.52
CA VAL A 48 -15.48 -15.07 -18.50
C VAL A 48 -14.87 -13.74 -19.00
N GLU A 49 -15.51 -13.12 -20.01
CA GLU A 49 -15.11 -11.80 -20.51
C GLU A 49 -15.32 -10.69 -19.46
N TYR A 50 -16.39 -10.80 -18.68
CA TYR A 50 -16.70 -9.90 -17.61
C TYR A 50 -15.70 -10.00 -16.46
N GLU A 51 -15.32 -11.22 -16.06
CA GLU A 51 -14.29 -11.46 -15.06
C GLU A 51 -12.94 -10.81 -15.45
N LYS A 52 -12.52 -11.02 -16.70
CA LYS A 52 -11.30 -10.39 -17.23
C LYS A 52 -11.38 -8.87 -17.21
N PHE A 53 -12.55 -8.33 -17.54
CA PHE A 53 -12.80 -6.91 -17.50
C PHE A 53 -12.74 -6.37 -16.05
N LEU A 54 -13.39 -7.03 -15.09
CA LEU A 54 -13.33 -6.67 -13.68
C LEU A 54 -11.90 -6.73 -13.14
N LYS A 55 -11.14 -7.78 -13.44
CA LYS A 55 -9.73 -7.88 -13.04
C LYS A 55 -8.93 -6.66 -13.51
N ASN A 56 -9.08 -6.27 -14.77
CA ASN A 56 -8.41 -5.10 -15.31
C ASN A 56 -8.89 -3.80 -14.64
N ALA A 57 -10.16 -3.73 -14.31
CA ALA A 57 -10.77 -2.61 -13.61
C ALA A 57 -10.18 -2.43 -12.22
N TYR A 58 -10.11 -3.50 -11.43
CA TYR A 58 -9.48 -3.49 -10.13
C TYR A 58 -7.99 -3.15 -10.20
N LYS A 59 -7.28 -3.67 -11.21
CA LYS A 59 -5.88 -3.34 -11.47
C LYS A 59 -5.65 -1.83 -11.65
N LEU A 60 -6.51 -1.16 -12.40
CA LEU A 60 -6.42 0.29 -12.59
C LEU A 60 -6.79 1.04 -11.31
N GLY A 61 -7.90 0.67 -10.67
CA GLY A 61 -8.33 1.25 -9.41
C GLY A 61 -7.32 1.07 -8.29
N ALA A 62 -6.55 -0.02 -8.30
CA ALA A 62 -5.51 -0.33 -7.32
C ALA A 62 -4.40 0.73 -7.21
N ARG A 63 -4.20 1.57 -8.23
CA ARG A 63 -3.21 2.67 -8.19
C ARG A 63 -3.60 3.78 -7.21
N ILE A 64 -4.89 3.98 -6.97
CA ILE A 64 -5.40 5.08 -6.14
C ILE A 64 -6.27 4.60 -4.98
N SER A 65 -6.74 3.35 -4.99
CA SER A 65 -7.53 2.74 -3.94
C SER A 65 -6.79 1.54 -3.34
N LEU A 66 -6.51 1.61 -2.06
CA LEU A 66 -5.88 0.51 -1.32
C LEU A 66 -6.83 -0.70 -1.23
N GLU A 67 -8.15 -0.47 -1.12
CA GLU A 67 -9.16 -1.53 -1.18
C GLU A 67 -9.09 -2.29 -2.50
N HIS A 68 -9.10 -1.57 -3.63
CA HIS A 68 -8.99 -2.19 -4.95
C HIS A 68 -7.66 -2.93 -5.12
N TYR A 69 -6.58 -2.42 -4.51
CA TYR A 69 -5.30 -3.10 -4.49
C TYR A 69 -5.39 -4.46 -3.79
N PHE A 70 -6.05 -4.54 -2.62
CA PHE A 70 -6.25 -5.81 -1.92
C PHE A 70 -7.08 -6.80 -2.74
N VAL A 71 -8.15 -6.34 -3.38
CA VAL A 71 -8.98 -7.21 -4.24
C VAL A 71 -8.17 -7.73 -5.43
N TYR A 72 -7.42 -6.84 -6.11
CA TYR A 72 -6.61 -7.22 -7.27
C TYR A 72 -5.48 -8.17 -6.89
N ARG A 73 -4.80 -7.88 -5.78
CA ARG A 73 -3.71 -8.69 -5.25
C ARG A 73 -4.11 -10.15 -5.03
N GLU A 74 -5.31 -10.38 -4.52
CA GLU A 74 -5.83 -11.71 -4.18
C GLU A 74 -6.68 -12.32 -5.31
N TRP A 75 -6.68 -11.72 -6.50
CA TRP A 75 -7.61 -12.14 -7.56
C TRP A 75 -7.45 -13.61 -7.93
N GLU A 76 -6.22 -14.08 -8.08
CA GLU A 76 -5.88 -15.45 -8.47
C GLU A 76 -5.51 -16.35 -7.28
N ASP A 77 -5.45 -15.80 -6.06
CA ASP A 77 -5.09 -16.57 -4.88
C ASP A 77 -6.21 -17.56 -4.51
N GLU A 78 -5.85 -18.83 -4.30
CA GLU A 78 -6.78 -19.84 -3.77
C GLU A 78 -7.17 -19.54 -2.33
N GLU A 79 -6.18 -19.13 -1.52
CA GLU A 79 -6.37 -18.74 -0.11
C GLU A 79 -6.37 -17.22 0.02
N LYS A 80 -7.56 -16.63 0.06
CA LYS A 80 -7.73 -15.18 0.20
C LYS A 80 -7.67 -14.75 1.65
N PHE A 81 -6.87 -13.72 1.93
CA PHE A 81 -6.81 -13.12 3.26
C PHE A 81 -7.89 -12.05 3.45
N PHE A 82 -8.02 -11.13 2.51
CA PHE A 82 -8.87 -9.95 2.61
C PHE A 82 -10.35 -10.29 2.38
N ALA A 83 -10.68 -11.01 1.31
CA ALA A 83 -12.07 -11.29 0.94
C ALA A 83 -12.91 -11.89 2.08
N PRO A 84 -12.45 -12.93 2.82
CA PRO A 84 -13.23 -13.48 3.94
C PRO A 84 -13.29 -12.57 5.17
N ARG A 85 -12.42 -11.54 5.25
CA ARG A 85 -12.35 -10.58 6.35
C ARG A 85 -12.83 -9.19 5.96
N TYR A 86 -13.42 -9.04 4.80
CA TYR A 86 -13.81 -7.75 4.23
C TYR A 86 -14.54 -6.85 5.24
N ASN A 87 -15.62 -7.32 5.83
CA ASN A 87 -16.44 -6.55 6.76
C ASN A 87 -15.68 -6.07 8.02
N ILE A 88 -14.60 -6.76 8.38
CA ILE A 88 -13.77 -6.41 9.55
C ILE A 88 -12.64 -5.46 9.15
N MET A 89 -12.07 -5.66 7.96
CA MET A 89 -10.85 -4.99 7.54
C MET A 89 -11.09 -3.74 6.72
N ILE A 90 -12.25 -3.59 6.07
CA ILE A 90 -12.49 -2.49 5.14
C ILE A 90 -12.31 -1.11 5.79
N GLY A 91 -12.85 -0.92 6.99
CA GLY A 91 -12.67 0.33 7.72
C GLY A 91 -11.19 0.63 8.04
N TYR A 92 -10.43 -0.40 8.42
CA TYR A 92 -8.99 -0.25 8.67
C TYR A 92 -8.22 0.11 7.41
N ILE A 93 -8.52 -0.53 6.29
CA ILE A 93 -7.89 -0.25 4.99
C ILE A 93 -8.18 1.18 4.53
N HIS A 94 -9.41 1.65 4.68
CA HIS A 94 -9.77 3.03 4.37
C HIS A 94 -8.99 4.03 5.23
N TYR A 95 -8.85 3.78 6.54
CA TYR A 95 -8.04 4.66 7.40
C TYR A 95 -6.54 4.61 7.08
N LEU A 96 -6.00 3.45 6.66
CA LEU A 96 -4.62 3.36 6.18
C LEU A 96 -4.41 4.18 4.91
N GLN A 97 -5.38 4.19 4.00
CA GLN A 97 -5.35 5.03 2.81
C GLN A 97 -5.48 6.52 3.17
N GLU A 98 -6.42 6.87 4.05
CA GLU A 98 -6.61 8.23 4.51
C GLU A 98 -5.34 8.83 5.14
N LEU A 99 -4.55 8.00 5.82
CA LEU A 99 -3.27 8.41 6.39
C LEU A 99 -2.26 8.85 5.30
N ASP A 100 -2.34 8.28 4.10
CA ASP A 100 -1.48 8.68 2.98
C ASP A 100 -2.06 9.85 2.16
N ASP A 101 -3.39 9.93 2.05
CA ASP A 101 -4.08 10.85 1.14
C ASP A 101 -4.44 12.19 1.78
N ASN A 102 -4.73 12.19 3.09
CA ASN A 102 -5.19 13.38 3.81
C ASN A 102 -4.09 13.97 4.71
N PRO A 103 -3.50 15.11 4.33
CA PRO A 103 -2.44 15.72 5.15
C PRO A 103 -2.92 16.25 6.51
N GLN A 104 -4.22 16.29 6.78
CA GLN A 104 -4.78 16.64 8.08
C GLN A 104 -4.94 15.42 8.99
N PHE A 105 -4.86 14.21 8.42
CA PHE A 105 -4.95 12.95 9.14
C PHE A 105 -3.54 12.47 9.50
N GLU A 106 -3.03 12.94 10.64
CA GLU A 106 -1.61 12.75 11.02
C GLU A 106 -1.36 11.45 11.77
N THR A 107 -2.36 10.89 12.45
CA THR A 107 -2.17 9.74 13.34
C THR A 107 -3.33 8.77 13.24
N LEU A 108 -3.02 7.50 13.03
CA LEU A 108 -3.95 6.38 13.12
C LEU A 108 -3.55 5.49 14.29
N ILE A 109 -4.45 5.32 15.25
CA ILE A 109 -4.31 4.33 16.33
C ILE A 109 -5.34 3.23 16.07
N PHE A 110 -4.86 2.05 15.73
CA PHE A 110 -5.70 0.90 15.49
C PHE A 110 -5.48 -0.16 16.55
N ASN A 111 -6.52 -0.43 17.33
CA ASN A 111 -6.52 -1.46 18.36
C ASN A 111 -7.44 -2.60 17.94
N ALA A 112 -6.90 -3.80 17.83
CA ALA A 112 -7.63 -5.01 17.49
C ALA A 112 -7.07 -6.19 18.28
N PRO A 113 -7.92 -7.20 18.60
CA PRO A 113 -7.46 -8.42 19.27
C PRO A 113 -6.31 -9.08 18.51
N SER A 114 -5.52 -9.87 19.24
CA SER A 114 -4.49 -10.72 18.62
C SER A 114 -5.15 -11.72 17.65
N GLY A 115 -4.47 -11.99 16.53
CA GLY A 115 -5.00 -12.93 15.52
C GLY A 115 -5.94 -12.30 14.47
N TYR A 116 -6.36 -11.04 14.63
CA TYR A 116 -7.19 -10.35 13.63
C TYR A 116 -6.42 -10.00 12.34
N GLY A 117 -5.11 -10.20 12.32
CA GLY A 117 -4.28 -9.97 11.13
C GLY A 117 -3.98 -8.49 10.86
N LYS A 118 -3.97 -7.62 11.87
CA LYS A 118 -3.74 -6.16 11.74
C LYS A 118 -2.41 -5.78 11.07
N THR A 119 -1.36 -6.56 11.33
CA THR A 119 0.00 -6.29 10.82
C THR A 119 0.09 -6.44 9.31
N PHE A 120 -0.54 -7.46 8.75
CA PHE A 120 -0.46 -7.75 7.31
C PHE A 120 -1.01 -6.59 6.44
N PRO A 121 -2.25 -6.09 6.64
CA PRO A 121 -2.75 -4.94 5.87
C PRO A 121 -1.88 -3.69 6.01
N ALA A 122 -1.32 -3.45 7.19
CA ALA A 122 -0.41 -2.34 7.39
C ALA A 122 0.86 -2.49 6.52
N LYS A 123 1.46 -3.68 6.43
CA LYS A 123 2.64 -3.93 5.60
C LYS A 123 2.32 -3.84 4.10
N ILE A 124 1.18 -4.36 3.67
CA ILE A 124 0.73 -4.20 2.29
C ILE A 124 0.48 -2.73 1.95
N SER A 125 -0.12 -1.95 2.87
CA SER A 125 -0.30 -0.51 2.65
C SER A 125 1.03 0.25 2.57
N GLU A 126 2.08 -0.19 3.27
CA GLU A 126 3.43 0.38 3.16
C GLU A 126 4.03 0.13 1.78
N ALA A 127 3.89 -1.09 1.23
CA ALA A 127 4.31 -1.39 -0.13
C ALA A 127 3.52 -0.55 -1.15
N TRP A 128 2.21 -0.49 -1.03
CA TRP A 128 1.33 0.31 -1.88
C TRP A 128 1.69 1.79 -1.86
N SER A 129 2.02 2.34 -0.70
CA SER A 129 2.49 3.72 -0.55
C SER A 129 3.78 3.99 -1.35
N PHE A 130 4.71 3.01 -1.39
CA PHE A 130 5.89 3.10 -2.27
C PHE A 130 5.53 3.02 -3.75
N GLY A 131 4.55 2.22 -4.13
CA GLY A 131 4.05 2.16 -5.50
C GLY A 131 3.60 3.52 -6.03
N ARG A 132 2.98 4.33 -5.16
CA ARG A 132 2.51 5.68 -5.48
C ARG A 132 3.61 6.74 -5.45
N ASP A 133 4.57 6.59 -4.55
CA ASP A 133 5.71 7.51 -4.42
C ASP A 133 6.89 6.79 -3.73
N ASP A 134 7.91 6.45 -4.50
CA ASP A 134 9.10 5.72 -4.05
C ASP A 134 10.25 6.61 -3.56
N THR A 135 10.02 7.92 -3.48
CA THR A 135 11.05 8.90 -3.09
C THR A 135 11.24 9.04 -1.58
N GLY A 136 10.25 8.62 -0.80
CA GLY A 136 10.20 8.83 0.64
C GLY A 136 10.73 7.66 1.48
N THR A 137 10.65 7.81 2.79
CA THR A 137 11.14 6.85 3.79
C THR A 137 10.07 6.46 4.77
N ILE A 138 9.93 5.17 5.05
CA ILE A 138 9.10 4.60 6.11
C ILE A 138 10.02 4.09 7.24
N LEU A 139 9.69 4.44 8.48
CA LEU A 139 10.28 3.87 9.69
C LEU A 139 9.27 2.90 10.32
N SER A 140 9.63 1.63 10.43
CA SER A 140 8.82 0.62 11.10
C SER A 140 9.47 0.21 12.42
N LEU A 141 8.71 0.28 13.48
CA LEU A 141 9.14 -0.02 14.85
C LEU A 141 8.30 -1.16 15.42
N CYS A 142 8.95 -2.09 16.11
CA CYS A 142 8.29 -3.14 16.88
C CYS A 142 9.13 -3.45 18.12
N SER A 143 8.56 -4.13 19.09
CA SER A 143 9.30 -4.54 20.30
C SER A 143 10.31 -5.66 20.02
N ASN A 144 10.06 -6.49 19.01
CA ASN A 144 10.85 -7.68 18.67
C ASN A 144 11.57 -7.52 17.33
N ASP A 145 12.87 -7.84 17.30
CA ASP A 145 13.71 -7.69 16.11
C ASP A 145 13.30 -8.67 14.99
N ASP A 146 12.94 -9.91 15.32
CA ASP A 146 12.52 -10.89 14.33
C ASP A 146 11.18 -10.49 13.67
N VAL A 147 10.25 -9.95 14.47
CA VAL A 147 8.94 -9.48 13.97
C VAL A 147 9.11 -8.28 13.06
N VAL A 148 9.95 -7.31 13.42
CA VAL A 148 10.14 -6.13 12.59
C VAL A 148 10.87 -6.45 11.28
N LYS A 149 11.80 -7.40 11.31
CA LYS A 149 12.48 -7.91 10.10
C LYS A 149 11.54 -8.71 9.21
N ALA A 150 10.71 -9.58 9.80
CA ALA A 150 9.69 -10.31 9.06
C ALA A 150 8.71 -9.34 8.37
N GLY A 151 8.26 -8.29 9.07
CA GLY A 151 7.45 -7.23 8.48
C GLY A 151 8.14 -6.52 7.31
N SER A 152 9.44 -6.24 7.43
CA SER A 152 10.24 -5.66 6.33
C SER A 152 10.29 -6.58 5.11
N ARG A 153 10.49 -7.89 5.31
CA ARG A 153 10.46 -8.89 4.23
C ARG A 153 9.11 -8.91 3.54
N THR A 154 8.01 -8.90 4.29
CA THR A 154 6.65 -8.83 3.71
C THR A 154 6.51 -7.65 2.75
N VAL A 155 7.04 -6.47 3.09
CA VAL A 155 7.00 -5.29 2.20
C VAL A 155 7.88 -5.49 0.96
N ILE A 156 9.08 -6.08 1.12
CA ILE A 156 9.98 -6.39 -0.01
C ILE A 156 9.33 -7.41 -0.96
N ASP A 157 8.79 -8.49 -0.40
CA ASP A 157 8.16 -9.57 -1.18
C ASP A 157 6.94 -9.04 -1.95
N GLU A 158 6.15 -8.16 -1.33
CA GLU A 158 5.05 -7.49 -1.99
C GLU A 158 5.53 -6.62 -3.17
N ILE A 159 6.57 -5.79 -2.98
CA ILE A 159 7.14 -4.95 -4.04
C ILE A 159 7.72 -5.80 -5.18
N LYS A 160 8.28 -6.98 -4.87
CA LYS A 160 8.82 -7.92 -5.87
C LYS A 160 7.76 -8.74 -6.57
N SER A 161 6.52 -8.75 -6.11
CA SER A 161 5.45 -9.56 -6.68
C SER A 161 5.04 -9.10 -8.09
N GLU A 162 4.51 -10.03 -8.87
CA GLU A 162 4.06 -9.75 -10.22
C GLU A 162 2.88 -8.77 -10.23
N HIS A 163 1.89 -8.99 -9.36
CA HIS A 163 0.71 -8.14 -9.26
C HIS A 163 1.07 -6.70 -8.86
N PHE A 164 2.07 -6.50 -7.99
CA PHE A 164 2.56 -5.15 -7.64
C PHE A 164 3.17 -4.47 -8.88
N GLY A 165 4.03 -5.18 -9.63
CA GLY A 165 4.65 -4.66 -10.85
C GLY A 165 3.65 -4.37 -11.97
N GLU A 166 2.51 -5.06 -12.00
CA GLU A 166 1.43 -4.78 -12.94
C GLU A 166 0.64 -3.52 -12.59
N VAL A 167 0.42 -3.28 -11.29
CA VAL A 167 -0.24 -2.06 -10.79
C VAL A 167 0.69 -0.85 -10.90
N PHE A 168 1.97 -1.03 -10.55
CA PHE A 168 2.99 0.03 -10.52
C PHE A 168 4.15 -0.26 -11.48
N PRO A 169 3.96 -0.14 -12.79
CA PRO A 169 4.95 -0.57 -13.79
C PRO A 169 6.28 0.18 -13.69
N ASN A 170 6.30 1.40 -13.14
CA ASN A 170 7.53 2.15 -12.89
C ASN A 170 8.40 1.53 -11.78
N LEU A 171 7.81 0.69 -10.94
CA LEU A 171 8.47 -0.07 -9.87
C LEU A 171 8.41 -1.59 -10.12
N ARG A 172 8.26 -1.99 -11.37
CA ARG A 172 8.27 -3.42 -11.70
C ARG A 172 9.65 -4.00 -11.47
N TRP A 173 9.74 -4.89 -10.49
CA TRP A 173 10.96 -5.63 -10.22
C TRP A 173 11.18 -6.73 -11.28
N THR A 174 12.45 -6.93 -11.66
CA THR A 174 12.87 -8.05 -12.48
C THR A 174 14.18 -8.63 -11.94
N GLU A 175 14.41 -9.91 -12.06
CA GLU A 175 15.67 -10.56 -11.61
C GLU A 175 16.92 -9.98 -12.28
N LYS A 176 16.77 -9.33 -13.43
CA LYS A 176 17.85 -8.69 -14.20
C LYS A 176 18.18 -7.29 -13.70
N ASP A 177 17.30 -6.65 -12.96
CA ASP A 177 17.51 -5.29 -12.45
C ASP A 177 18.25 -5.30 -11.10
N LYS A 178 19.57 -5.46 -11.18
CA LYS A 178 20.46 -5.44 -10.01
C LYS A 178 20.44 -4.12 -9.23
N ASN A 179 19.87 -3.06 -9.79
CA ASN A 179 19.85 -1.73 -9.20
C ASN A 179 18.48 -1.37 -8.61
N PHE A 180 17.51 -2.27 -8.63
CA PHE A 180 16.19 -2.01 -8.10
C PHE A 180 16.25 -1.68 -6.59
N PHE A 181 16.90 -2.54 -5.81
CA PHE A 181 17.27 -2.26 -4.44
C PHE A 181 18.76 -1.89 -4.37
N LEU A 182 19.06 -0.62 -4.11
CA LEU A 182 20.45 -0.13 -3.99
C LEU A 182 21.13 -0.61 -2.70
N LYS A 183 20.32 -0.93 -1.68
CA LYS A 183 20.75 -1.53 -0.43
C LYS A 183 19.62 -2.45 0.02
N GLU A 184 19.92 -3.70 0.27
CA GLU A 184 18.94 -4.67 0.75
C GLU A 184 19.56 -5.47 1.91
N THR A 185 19.01 -5.25 3.10
CA THR A 185 19.20 -6.07 4.28
C THR A 185 17.83 -6.32 4.91
N ASP A 186 17.67 -7.33 5.74
CA ASP A 186 16.39 -7.67 6.37
C ASP A 186 15.69 -6.51 7.09
N GLY A 187 16.44 -5.53 7.54
CA GLY A 187 15.87 -4.40 8.29
C GLY A 187 16.02 -3.04 7.62
N VAL A 188 16.90 -2.91 6.60
CA VAL A 188 17.15 -1.62 5.94
C VAL A 188 17.35 -1.81 4.47
N TRP A 189 16.53 -1.16 3.66
CA TRP A 189 16.66 -1.21 2.21
C TRP A 189 16.36 0.14 1.55
N LYS A 190 16.80 0.29 0.31
CA LYS A 190 16.68 1.52 -0.44
C LYS A 190 16.27 1.24 -1.88
N LEU A 191 15.16 1.82 -2.31
CA LEU A 191 14.74 1.88 -3.71
C LEU A 191 15.58 2.90 -4.48
N LYS A 192 15.67 2.70 -5.79
CA LYS A 192 16.51 3.50 -6.70
C LYS A 192 16.21 5.00 -6.62
N ASN A 193 14.95 5.40 -6.55
CA ASN A 193 14.55 6.80 -6.59
C ASN A 193 14.49 7.48 -5.21
N CYS A 194 14.77 6.73 -4.13
CA CYS A 194 14.77 7.30 -2.79
C CYS A 194 15.85 8.37 -2.64
N LYS A 195 15.45 9.58 -2.29
CA LYS A 195 16.34 10.73 -2.10
C LYS A 195 17.07 10.73 -0.76
N LEU A 196 16.58 9.93 0.20
CA LEU A 196 17.15 9.80 1.54
C LEU A 196 18.09 8.58 1.65
N GLY A 197 18.64 8.35 2.83
CA GLY A 197 19.58 7.26 3.08
C GLY A 197 19.00 5.85 2.94
N ALA A 198 17.69 5.70 3.17
CA ALA A 198 16.94 4.44 3.01
C ALA A 198 15.49 4.72 2.65
N SER A 199 14.83 3.80 1.94
CA SER A 199 13.38 3.81 1.73
C SER A 199 12.65 3.23 2.93
N TYR A 200 13.21 2.18 3.52
CA TYR A 200 12.62 1.50 4.64
C TYR A 200 13.65 1.23 5.73
N MET A 201 13.23 1.42 6.98
CA MET A 201 14.04 1.11 8.15
C MET A 201 13.17 0.38 9.17
N ALA A 202 13.46 -0.89 9.37
CA ALA A 202 12.88 -1.72 10.40
C ALA A 202 13.82 -1.71 11.62
N LYS A 203 13.32 -1.27 12.76
CA LYS A 203 14.09 -1.15 14.00
C LYS A 203 13.26 -1.58 15.20
N THR A 204 13.93 -2.07 16.23
CA THR A 204 13.26 -2.28 17.51
C THR A 204 13.04 -0.95 18.23
N THR A 205 12.00 -0.87 19.07
CA THR A 205 11.71 0.30 19.90
C THR A 205 12.86 0.68 20.83
N ASN A 206 13.71 -0.29 21.19
CA ASN A 206 14.90 -0.09 22.03
C ASN A 206 16.15 0.35 21.25
N SER A 207 16.15 0.23 19.92
CA SER A 207 17.30 0.64 19.12
C SER A 207 17.43 2.15 19.06
N ASN A 208 18.65 2.62 18.74
CA ASN A 208 18.89 4.03 18.55
C ASN A 208 18.24 4.48 17.22
N VAL A 209 17.14 5.24 17.31
CA VAL A 209 16.44 5.85 16.17
C VAL A 209 16.80 7.32 15.99
N VAL A 210 17.69 7.87 16.83
CA VAL A 210 18.14 9.27 16.73
C VAL A 210 18.81 9.51 15.37
N GLY A 211 18.43 10.58 14.70
CA GLY A 211 18.93 10.92 13.36
C GLY A 211 18.23 10.18 12.21
N THR A 212 17.28 9.28 12.49
CA THR A 212 16.48 8.61 11.48
C THR A 212 15.36 9.56 11.01
N ARG A 213 15.25 9.83 9.71
CA ARG A 213 14.20 10.67 9.14
C ARG A 213 13.21 9.78 8.39
N ALA A 214 11.97 9.71 8.86
CA ALA A 214 10.85 9.19 8.10
C ALA A 214 10.14 10.34 7.40
N SER A 215 9.95 10.24 6.09
CA SER A 215 9.29 11.30 5.31
C SER A 215 7.88 10.93 4.88
N LYS A 216 7.54 9.63 4.92
CA LYS A 216 6.21 9.13 4.55
C LYS A 216 5.41 8.71 5.78
N ARG A 217 5.94 7.78 6.56
CA ARG A 217 5.20 7.15 7.65
C ARG A 217 6.15 6.67 8.75
N ILE A 218 5.67 6.75 9.98
CA ILE A 218 6.21 5.98 11.10
C ILE A 218 5.13 4.97 11.48
N HIS A 219 5.46 3.70 11.36
CA HIS A 219 4.59 2.60 11.78
C HIS A 219 5.14 1.97 13.05
N ILE A 220 4.30 1.83 14.05
CA ILE A 220 4.65 1.23 15.33
C ILE A 220 3.69 0.07 15.59
N ASP A 221 4.22 -1.14 15.60
CA ASP A 221 3.46 -2.36 15.86
C ASP A 221 3.77 -2.89 17.25
N ASP A 222 2.75 -3.41 17.94
CA ASP A 222 2.82 -4.01 19.27
C ASP A 222 3.55 -3.15 20.32
N LEU A 223 2.99 -1.97 20.59
CA LEU A 223 3.45 -1.08 21.65
C LEU A 223 3.07 -1.61 23.03
N TYR A 224 4.08 -1.86 23.86
CA TYR A 224 3.89 -2.12 25.27
C TYR A 224 4.00 -0.81 26.09
N PRO A 225 3.33 -0.71 27.25
CA PRO A 225 3.34 0.51 28.07
C PRO A 225 4.72 1.03 28.45
N ASN A 226 5.69 0.14 28.68
CA ASN A 226 7.08 0.50 28.98
C ASN A 226 7.85 1.10 27.78
N HIS A 227 7.34 0.98 26.58
CA HIS A 227 7.92 1.58 25.38
C HIS A 227 7.44 3.00 25.12
N PHE A 228 6.35 3.45 25.76
CA PHE A 228 5.78 4.79 25.58
C PHE A 228 6.77 5.89 25.97
N GLU A 229 7.51 5.71 27.05
CA GLU A 229 8.48 6.69 27.53
C GLU A 229 9.67 6.81 26.56
N ALA A 230 10.15 5.68 26.05
CA ALA A 230 11.20 5.64 25.04
C ALA A 230 10.76 6.28 23.71
N LEU A 231 9.50 6.10 23.32
CA LEU A 231 8.93 6.71 22.12
C LEU A 231 8.72 8.21 22.27
N ASN A 232 8.20 8.67 23.39
CA ASN A 232 8.04 10.11 23.67
C ASN A 232 9.38 10.84 23.66
N GLN A 233 10.43 10.23 24.18
CA GLN A 233 11.76 10.83 24.20
C GLN A 233 12.48 10.75 22.84
N LYS A 234 12.26 9.70 22.06
CA LYS A 234 13.05 9.39 20.86
C LYS A 234 12.33 9.67 19.54
N VAL A 235 11.01 9.52 19.48
CA VAL A 235 10.23 9.59 18.23
C VAL A 235 9.43 10.89 18.13
N THR A 236 8.77 11.32 19.19
CA THR A 236 7.96 12.55 19.19
C THR A 236 8.70 13.80 18.70
N PRO A 237 10.00 14.01 19.02
CA PRO A 237 10.74 15.16 18.48
C PRO A 237 10.97 15.11 16.96
N TRP A 238 10.74 13.97 16.32
CA TRP A 238 11.03 13.72 14.90
C TRP A 238 9.79 13.70 14.01
N ILE A 239 8.59 13.67 14.61
CA ILE A 239 7.32 13.90 13.90
C ILE A 239 7.23 15.40 13.62
N ARG A 240 8.06 15.89 12.73
CA ARG A 240 7.91 17.25 12.21
C ARG A 240 7.07 17.19 10.95
N PRO A 241 5.99 17.98 10.84
CA PRO A 241 5.29 18.11 9.59
C PRO A 241 6.30 18.58 8.54
N ILE A 242 6.49 17.77 7.50
CA ILE A 242 7.24 18.20 6.32
C ILE A 242 6.34 19.26 5.69
N LYS A 243 6.73 20.54 5.82
CA LYS A 243 6.11 21.59 5.02
C LYS A 243 6.30 21.17 3.56
N LYS A 244 5.23 20.69 2.91
CA LYS A 244 5.20 20.56 1.47
C LYS A 244 5.52 21.97 0.95
N GLY A 245 6.66 22.11 0.28
CA GLY A 245 7.03 23.35 -0.37
C GLY A 245 5.89 23.80 -1.27
N ARG A 246 5.58 25.11 -1.19
CA ARG A 246 4.67 25.79 -2.12
C ARG A 246 5.24 25.77 -3.52
#